data_bc54e4603f5cf3f6e1fe4d26eb0829cf
#
_entry.id   bc54e4603f5cf3f6e1fe4d26eb0829cf
#
_cell.length_a   1.000
_cell.length_b   1.000
_cell.length_c   1.000
_cell.angle_alpha   90.00
_cell.angle_beta   90.00
_cell.angle_gamma   90.00
#
_symmetry.space_group_name_H-M   'P 1'
#
loop_
_entity.id
_entity.type
_entity.pdbx_description
1 polymer ?
#
loop_
_entity_poly.entity_id
_entity_poly.type
_entity_poly.pdbx_seq_one_letter_code
_entity_poly.pdbx_strand_id
1 'polypeptide(L)'
;MKNGNGFQFSRRNLLGVGVITAAAATLVTTAAKADDAPADISKLPRVKQVLVAPPMLPEHEQVVTGGPKIIEVTMTIEEKKIVIDKEGTEIWAFTYNGTVPGPMIVAHEGDYVELTLKSLATNALEHNIDFHASTGALGGGALTKILPGQEVVLRWKAIKPGVFVYHCAPGDVMIPYHVVHGMNGAVMVLPRDGLKDAKGNALKYDAAYFIGEQDFYIPRDEKGTFKKYASAGEDLPESLDVMRGLIPSHVVFNGAVGALTGDKALKAKVGDNILFIHAQANRDSRPHLIGGHGDYVWETGKFANPPEVGLETWFIRGGSAGAALYRFRQPGIYAYVNHNLIEAVMLGATAHVKVDGQWNDDLMMQVAKPGPIKA
;
A
#
# COMPACT_ATOMS: atom_id res chain seq x y z
N MET A 1 -32.98 16.02 -43.84
CA MET A 1 -33.95 16.80 -43.07
C MET A 1 -33.51 16.85 -41.61
N LYS A 2 -33.16 18.02 -41.22
CA LYS A 2 -32.95 18.64 -39.96
C LYS A 2 -33.80 18.10 -38.81
N ASN A 3 -33.20 17.88 -37.59
CA ASN A 3 -33.49 18.73 -36.46
C ASN A 3 -32.54 18.37 -35.29
N GLY A 4 -31.70 19.34 -34.93
CA GLY A 4 -30.96 19.35 -33.70
C GLY A 4 -31.83 19.99 -32.60
N ASN A 5 -31.66 19.54 -31.35
CA ASN A 5 -32.10 20.25 -30.17
C ASN A 5 -30.94 20.40 -29.20
N GLY A 6 -30.40 21.61 -29.23
CA GLY A 6 -29.47 22.06 -28.20
C GLY A 6 -30.24 22.57 -26.98
N PHE A 7 -29.84 22.15 -25.79
CA PHE A 7 -30.33 22.70 -24.53
C PHE A 7 -29.55 24.00 -24.21
N GLN A 8 -30.27 25.12 -24.29
CA GLN A 8 -29.81 26.42 -23.79
C GLN A 8 -30.28 26.62 -22.35
N PHE A 9 -29.35 26.86 -21.42
CA PHE A 9 -29.66 27.35 -20.09
C PHE A 9 -29.95 28.86 -20.13
N SER A 10 -31.20 29.23 -19.83
CA SER A 10 -31.63 30.62 -19.65
C SER A 10 -31.38 31.12 -18.24
N ARG A 11 -30.62 32.18 -18.11
CA ARG A 11 -30.49 32.98 -16.87
C ARG A 11 -31.66 33.94 -16.77
N ARG A 12 -32.71 33.58 -16.01
CA ARG A 12 -33.69 34.55 -15.44
C ARG A 12 -34.64 33.77 -14.52
N ASN A 13 -34.44 34.00 -13.20
CA ASN A 13 -35.48 34.26 -12.20
C ASN A 13 -34.86 34.06 -10.80
N LEU A 14 -34.36 35.15 -10.27
CA LEU A 14 -34.02 35.29 -8.86
C LEU A 14 -34.62 36.65 -8.41
N LEU A 15 -35.83 36.63 -7.88
CA LEU A 15 -36.35 37.65 -6.96
C LEU A 15 -37.58 37.05 -6.26
N GLY A 16 -37.34 36.50 -5.07
CA GLY A 16 -38.34 36.15 -4.07
C GLY A 16 -37.85 36.65 -2.73
N VAL A 17 -38.44 37.71 -2.25
CA VAL A 17 -38.19 38.34 -0.95
C VAL A 17 -38.62 37.39 0.15
N GLY A 18 -37.72 36.85 0.94
CA GLY A 18 -37.98 36.06 2.15
C GLY A 18 -37.45 36.80 3.38
N VAL A 19 -38.29 37.11 4.32
CA VAL A 19 -38.06 37.73 5.60
C VAL A 19 -37.02 36.91 6.39
N ILE A 20 -35.91 37.54 6.72
CA ILE A 20 -34.86 36.96 7.56
C ILE A 20 -35.22 37.24 9.03
N THR A 21 -35.66 36.18 9.71
CA THR A 21 -35.66 36.14 11.18
C THR A 21 -34.21 35.84 11.63
N ALA A 22 -33.57 36.82 12.24
CA ALA A 22 -32.25 36.67 12.80
C ALA A 22 -32.31 35.75 14.05
N ALA A 23 -32.01 34.48 13.88
CA ALA A 23 -31.63 33.61 14.98
C ALA A 23 -30.15 33.89 15.27
N ALA A 24 -29.85 34.40 16.43
CA ALA A 24 -28.46 34.58 16.93
C ALA A 24 -27.85 33.16 17.12
N ALA A 25 -27.16 32.67 16.11
CA ALA A 25 -26.28 31.53 16.25
C ALA A 25 -25.05 31.97 17.02
N THR A 26 -24.96 31.62 18.29
CA THR A 26 -23.72 31.70 19.06
C THR A 26 -22.70 30.83 18.37
N LEU A 27 -21.83 31.43 17.58
CA LEU A 27 -20.62 30.79 17.09
C LEU A 27 -19.76 30.44 18.32
N VAL A 28 -19.83 29.21 18.78
CA VAL A 28 -18.80 28.63 19.60
C VAL A 28 -17.60 28.45 18.67
N THR A 29 -16.77 29.45 18.58
CA THR A 29 -15.42 29.34 18.07
C THR A 29 -14.68 28.44 19.06
N THR A 30 -14.65 27.13 18.81
CA THR A 30 -13.59 26.31 19.34
C THR A 30 -12.31 26.87 18.73
N ALA A 31 -11.61 27.69 19.52
CA ALA A 31 -10.26 28.05 19.17
C ALA A 31 -9.51 26.76 18.90
N ALA A 32 -9.12 26.53 17.64
CA ALA A 32 -8.10 25.56 17.36
C ALA A 32 -6.95 25.93 18.30
N LYS A 33 -6.55 24.97 19.16
CA LYS A 33 -5.34 25.15 19.96
C LYS A 33 -4.26 25.57 18.98
N ALA A 34 -3.70 26.73 19.21
CA ALA A 34 -2.52 27.18 18.49
C ALA A 34 -1.51 26.03 18.59
N ASP A 35 -1.07 25.53 17.45
CA ASP A 35 0.03 24.59 17.44
C ASP A 35 1.14 25.19 18.28
N ASP A 36 1.62 24.44 19.27
CA ASP A 36 2.74 24.85 20.11
C ASP A 36 3.87 25.32 19.19
N ALA A 37 4.61 26.34 19.62
CA ALA A 37 5.74 26.90 18.89
C ALA A 37 6.59 25.75 18.31
N PRO A 38 7.04 25.83 17.02
CA PRO A 38 7.70 24.71 16.37
C PRO A 38 8.81 24.17 17.27
N ALA A 39 8.71 22.89 17.65
CA ALA A 39 9.75 22.24 18.43
C ALA A 39 11.10 22.46 17.74
N ASP A 40 12.15 22.76 18.51
CA ASP A 40 13.50 22.88 17.97
C ASP A 40 13.95 21.49 17.47
N ILE A 41 13.63 21.22 16.19
CA ILE A 41 13.90 19.93 15.54
C ILE A 41 15.39 19.57 15.60
N SER A 42 16.28 20.57 15.70
CA SER A 42 17.72 20.33 15.75
C SER A 42 18.15 19.54 17.00
N LYS A 43 17.35 19.56 18.06
CA LYS A 43 17.64 18.87 19.34
C LYS A 43 17.00 17.48 19.44
N LEU A 44 16.21 17.06 18.46
CA LEU A 44 15.57 15.75 18.49
C LEU A 44 16.61 14.62 18.33
N PRO A 45 16.43 13.49 19.03
CA PRO A 45 17.24 12.31 18.80
C PRO A 45 17.13 11.85 17.34
N ARG A 46 18.25 11.40 16.76
CA ARG A 46 18.33 10.88 15.40
C ARG A 46 18.59 9.39 15.43
N VAL A 47 17.79 8.62 14.69
CA VAL A 47 17.87 7.16 14.64
C VAL A 47 17.86 6.72 13.19
N LYS A 48 18.88 5.96 12.77
CA LYS A 48 18.88 5.33 11.44
C LYS A 48 17.95 4.13 11.42
N GLN A 49 17.10 4.06 10.41
CA GLN A 49 16.29 2.87 10.12
C GLN A 49 16.87 2.18 8.88
N VAL A 50 17.30 0.93 9.06
CA VAL A 50 17.73 0.08 7.95
C VAL A 50 16.48 -0.47 7.28
N LEU A 51 16.25 -0.04 6.04
CA LEU A 51 15.13 -0.54 5.24
C LEU A 51 15.44 -1.95 4.73
N VAL A 52 14.44 -2.81 4.77
CA VAL A 52 14.54 -4.22 4.37
C VAL A 52 13.57 -4.51 3.22
N ALA A 53 13.92 -5.49 2.39
CA ALA A 53 13.07 -5.90 1.28
C ALA A 53 11.74 -6.49 1.79
N PRO A 54 10.58 -6.16 1.16
CA PRO A 54 9.32 -6.84 1.44
C PRO A 54 9.45 -8.36 1.19
N PRO A 55 8.72 -9.20 1.94
CA PRO A 55 7.59 -8.87 2.80
C PRO A 55 7.97 -8.46 4.24
N MET A 56 9.24 -8.38 4.57
CA MET A 56 9.68 -8.02 5.91
C MET A 56 9.55 -6.52 6.17
N LEU A 57 9.36 -6.16 7.44
CA LEU A 57 9.39 -4.77 7.89
C LEU A 57 10.73 -4.49 8.59
N PRO A 58 11.19 -3.21 8.60
CA PRO A 58 12.28 -2.80 9.47
C PRO A 58 12.01 -3.16 10.92
N GLU A 59 13.07 -3.45 11.68
CA GLU A 59 12.97 -3.64 13.13
C GLU A 59 12.38 -2.38 13.78
N HIS A 60 11.38 -2.55 14.62
CA HIS A 60 10.68 -1.46 15.27
C HIS A 60 9.99 -1.91 16.56
N GLU A 61 9.77 -0.95 17.45
CA GLU A 61 8.97 -1.14 18.66
C GLU A 61 7.49 -0.90 18.34
N GLN A 62 6.59 -1.72 18.91
CA GLN A 62 5.14 -1.53 18.76
C GLN A 62 4.61 -0.42 19.66
N VAL A 63 5.29 -0.16 20.78
CA VAL A 63 4.97 0.87 21.76
C VAL A 63 6.25 1.61 22.10
N VAL A 64 6.23 2.93 22.09
CA VAL A 64 7.37 3.75 22.44
C VAL A 64 7.06 4.71 23.57
N THR A 65 8.05 4.90 24.44
CA THR A 65 8.04 5.92 25.47
C THR A 65 8.94 7.08 25.07
N GLY A 66 8.67 8.26 25.56
CA GLY A 66 9.47 9.45 25.25
C GLY A 66 8.87 10.29 24.11
N GLY A 67 9.61 11.32 23.73
CA GLY A 67 9.18 12.32 22.73
C GLY A 67 9.47 11.89 21.27
N PRO A 68 9.17 12.81 20.32
CA PRO A 68 9.49 12.61 18.92
C PRO A 68 10.98 12.43 18.66
N LYS A 69 11.30 11.72 17.56
CA LYS A 69 12.66 11.54 17.05
C LYS A 69 12.71 11.79 15.55
N ILE A 70 13.89 11.93 14.98
CA ILE A 70 14.12 11.94 13.54
C ILE A 70 14.55 10.53 13.14
N ILE A 71 13.77 9.92 12.25
CA ILE A 71 14.07 8.61 11.65
C ILE A 71 14.75 8.89 10.30
N GLU A 72 16.03 8.56 10.23
CA GLU A 72 16.84 8.71 9.02
C GLU A 72 16.72 7.46 8.17
N VAL A 73 16.25 7.62 6.93
CA VAL A 73 16.14 6.55 5.94
C VAL A 73 16.84 6.94 4.65
N THR A 74 17.41 5.96 3.96
CA THR A 74 17.98 6.15 2.63
C THR A 74 17.28 5.21 1.66
N MET A 75 16.85 5.76 0.53
CA MET A 75 16.32 5.00 -0.60
C MET A 75 17.11 5.30 -1.85
N THR A 76 17.40 4.25 -2.62
CA THR A 76 18.02 4.36 -3.93
C THR A 76 16.99 3.98 -5.00
N ILE A 77 16.81 4.85 -5.98
CA ILE A 77 16.03 4.59 -7.17
C ILE A 77 16.90 3.83 -8.16
N GLU A 78 16.39 2.71 -8.64
CA GLU A 78 17.04 1.86 -9.64
C GLU A 78 16.00 1.42 -10.68
N GLU A 79 16.26 1.72 -11.95
CA GLU A 79 15.56 1.13 -13.09
C GLU A 79 16.27 -0.17 -13.47
N LYS A 80 15.55 -1.28 -13.44
CA LYS A 80 16.14 -2.59 -13.68
C LYS A 80 15.17 -3.56 -14.32
N LYS A 81 15.70 -4.52 -15.04
CA LYS A 81 14.92 -5.63 -15.56
C LYS A 81 14.58 -6.61 -14.45
N ILE A 82 13.31 -7.01 -14.39
CA ILE A 82 12.84 -8.08 -13.52
C ILE A 82 12.02 -9.09 -14.34
N VAL A 83 12.04 -10.35 -13.91
CA VAL A 83 11.18 -11.40 -14.45
C VAL A 83 10.00 -11.58 -13.50
N ILE A 84 8.78 -11.48 -14.02
CA ILE A 84 7.56 -11.42 -13.20
C ILE A 84 6.72 -12.71 -13.19
N ASP A 85 7.06 -13.68 -14.04
CA ASP A 85 6.39 -14.99 -14.10
C ASP A 85 7.36 -16.12 -14.48
N LYS A 86 6.88 -17.35 -14.46
CA LYS A 86 7.68 -18.53 -14.84
C LYS A 86 7.87 -18.69 -16.35
N GLU A 87 7.09 -17.99 -17.16
CA GLU A 87 7.20 -17.95 -18.61
C GLU A 87 8.34 -17.03 -19.06
N GLY A 88 8.96 -16.31 -18.15
CA GLY A 88 10.08 -15.39 -18.42
C GLY A 88 9.64 -14.05 -18.98
N THR A 89 8.43 -13.61 -18.61
CA THR A 89 7.96 -12.26 -18.92
C THR A 89 8.82 -11.24 -18.18
N GLU A 90 9.47 -10.37 -18.95
CA GLU A 90 10.45 -9.40 -18.46
C GLU A 90 9.93 -7.99 -18.63
N ILE A 91 10.13 -7.14 -17.59
CA ILE A 91 9.83 -5.72 -17.65
C ILE A 91 11.00 -4.90 -17.12
N TRP A 92 11.09 -3.64 -17.55
CA TRP A 92 11.86 -2.62 -16.84
C TRP A 92 11.06 -2.13 -15.64
N ALA A 93 11.39 -2.60 -14.46
CA ALA A 93 10.79 -2.12 -13.23
C ALA A 93 11.49 -0.86 -12.74
N PHE A 94 10.71 0.10 -12.23
CA PHE A 94 11.20 1.27 -11.52
C PHE A 94 11.08 1.00 -10.03
N THR A 95 12.18 1.05 -9.32
CA THR A 95 12.22 0.50 -7.97
C THR A 95 12.78 1.49 -6.94
N TYR A 96 12.31 1.35 -5.70
CA TYR A 96 13.00 1.88 -4.55
C TYR A 96 13.75 0.73 -3.87
N ASN A 97 15.07 0.87 -3.72
CA ASN A 97 15.98 -0.16 -3.20
C ASN A 97 15.93 -1.50 -3.96
N GLY A 98 15.67 -1.45 -5.27
CA GLY A 98 15.75 -2.62 -6.16
C GLY A 98 14.63 -3.65 -6.00
N THR A 99 13.54 -3.35 -5.29
CA THR A 99 12.41 -4.25 -5.07
C THR A 99 11.06 -3.66 -5.53
N VAL A 100 10.11 -4.52 -5.83
CA VAL A 100 8.70 -4.20 -6.09
C VAL A 100 7.86 -5.02 -5.12
N PRO A 101 7.11 -4.38 -4.21
CA PRO A 101 7.13 -2.94 -3.92
C PRO A 101 8.46 -2.52 -3.30
N GLY A 102 8.68 -1.20 -3.20
CA GLY A 102 9.75 -0.63 -2.38
C GLY A 102 9.56 -0.96 -0.89
N PRO A 103 10.62 -0.78 -0.06
CA PRO A 103 10.60 -1.15 1.35
C PRO A 103 9.62 -0.32 2.17
N MET A 104 9.12 -0.89 3.27
CA MET A 104 8.31 -0.15 4.22
C MET A 104 9.16 0.77 5.09
N ILE A 105 8.66 1.98 5.36
CA ILE A 105 9.16 2.87 6.41
C ILE A 105 8.25 2.71 7.63
N VAL A 106 8.82 2.61 8.83
CA VAL A 106 8.05 2.56 10.09
C VAL A 106 8.41 3.76 10.96
N ALA A 107 7.39 4.49 11.41
CA ALA A 107 7.52 5.64 12.30
C ALA A 107 6.45 5.57 13.38
N HIS A 108 6.55 6.41 14.42
CA HIS A 108 5.48 6.64 15.39
C HIS A 108 4.90 8.03 15.22
N GLU A 109 3.66 8.18 15.64
CA GLU A 109 2.98 9.48 15.62
C GLU A 109 3.84 10.56 16.29
N GLY A 110 4.01 11.68 15.59
CA GLY A 110 4.84 12.82 16.02
C GLY A 110 6.31 12.74 15.61
N ASP A 111 6.83 11.57 15.20
CA ASP A 111 8.20 11.45 14.69
C ASP A 111 8.37 12.20 13.36
N TYR A 112 9.62 12.48 13.02
CA TYR A 112 10.00 13.00 11.72
C TYR A 112 10.69 11.91 10.92
N VAL A 113 10.33 11.79 9.66
CA VAL A 113 11.05 10.95 8.69
C VAL A 113 11.95 11.87 7.85
N GLU A 114 13.24 11.61 7.86
CA GLU A 114 14.22 12.30 7.02
C GLU A 114 14.75 11.31 6.00
N LEU A 115 14.27 11.45 4.77
CA LEU A 115 14.61 10.59 3.64
C LEU A 115 15.74 11.21 2.84
N THR A 116 16.82 10.48 2.66
CA THR A 116 17.78 10.70 1.57
C THR A 116 17.39 9.84 0.38
N LEU A 117 16.93 10.47 -0.69
CA LEU A 117 16.53 9.80 -1.94
C LEU A 117 17.64 9.99 -2.97
N LYS A 118 18.12 8.89 -3.57
CA LYS A 118 19.21 8.86 -4.55
C LYS A 118 18.73 8.23 -5.84
N SER A 119 19.03 8.83 -7.00
CA SER A 119 18.82 8.21 -8.31
C SER A 119 20.16 7.76 -8.87
N LEU A 120 20.27 6.47 -9.23
CA LEU A 120 21.49 5.95 -9.84
C LEU A 120 21.79 6.68 -11.15
N ALA A 121 23.08 6.90 -11.43
CA ALA A 121 23.52 7.53 -12.69
C ALA A 121 23.21 6.69 -13.94
N THR A 122 22.90 5.40 -13.74
CA THR A 122 22.50 4.46 -14.81
C THR A 122 21.01 4.52 -15.15
N ASN A 123 20.19 5.22 -14.38
CA ASN A 123 18.78 5.43 -14.67
C ASN A 123 18.63 6.30 -15.93
N ALA A 124 17.49 6.18 -16.61
CA ALA A 124 17.19 6.96 -17.81
C ALA A 124 16.19 8.09 -17.55
N LEU A 125 15.33 7.95 -16.53
CA LEU A 125 14.18 8.82 -16.32
C LEU A 125 14.34 9.71 -15.06
N GLU A 126 13.53 10.78 -15.02
CA GLU A 126 13.33 11.59 -13.83
C GLU A 126 12.39 10.86 -12.86
N HIS A 127 12.73 10.90 -11.58
CA HIS A 127 11.93 10.28 -10.52
C HIS A 127 11.74 11.21 -9.34
N ASN A 128 10.78 10.86 -8.47
CA ASN A 128 10.53 11.54 -7.21
C ASN A 128 9.87 10.58 -6.22
N ILE A 129 9.36 11.10 -5.10
CA ILE A 129 8.52 10.35 -4.18
C ILE A 129 7.41 11.24 -3.62
N ASP A 130 6.17 10.75 -3.71
CA ASP A 130 4.96 11.29 -3.08
C ASP A 130 4.58 10.41 -1.91
N PHE A 131 4.48 11.00 -0.71
CA PHE A 131 4.09 10.30 0.53
C PHE A 131 2.65 10.62 0.91
N HIS A 132 1.74 9.66 0.82
CA HIS A 132 0.38 9.81 1.36
C HIS A 132 0.35 9.99 2.88
N ALA A 133 1.42 9.62 3.58
CA ALA A 133 1.59 9.80 5.03
C ALA A 133 1.95 11.24 5.41
N SER A 134 2.49 12.03 4.48
CA SER A 134 2.95 13.40 4.74
C SER A 134 1.81 14.41 4.68
N THR A 135 2.04 15.60 5.25
CA THR A 135 1.15 16.75 5.08
C THR A 135 1.91 17.87 4.40
N GLY A 136 1.54 18.14 3.16
CA GLY A 136 2.16 19.14 2.31
C GLY A 136 1.72 18.95 0.86
N ALA A 137 1.86 19.99 0.04
CA ALA A 137 1.45 19.94 -1.35
C ALA A 137 2.17 18.82 -2.11
N LEU A 138 1.41 18.04 -2.88
CA LEU A 138 1.91 16.90 -3.67
C LEU A 138 2.74 15.89 -2.86
N GLY A 139 2.44 15.73 -1.55
CA GLY A 139 3.08 14.74 -0.68
C GLY A 139 4.62 14.80 -0.63
N GLY A 140 5.22 15.91 -1.04
CA GLY A 140 6.67 16.07 -1.22
C GLY A 140 7.19 15.79 -2.64
N GLY A 141 6.33 15.36 -3.57
CA GLY A 141 6.73 14.99 -4.93
C GLY A 141 7.46 16.10 -5.68
N ALA A 142 7.00 17.35 -5.58
CA ALA A 142 7.67 18.48 -6.20
C ALA A 142 9.03 18.82 -5.56
N LEU A 143 9.22 18.45 -4.30
CA LEU A 143 10.46 18.73 -3.54
C LEU A 143 11.50 17.62 -3.70
N THR A 144 11.14 16.50 -4.31
CA THR A 144 11.99 15.31 -4.43
C THR A 144 12.27 14.91 -5.89
N LYS A 145 11.94 15.76 -6.86
CA LYS A 145 12.25 15.52 -8.27
C LYS A 145 13.76 15.52 -8.48
N ILE A 146 14.29 14.41 -8.95
CA ILE A 146 15.73 14.23 -9.22
C ILE A 146 15.95 13.51 -10.55
N LEU A 147 17.00 13.92 -11.22
CA LEU A 147 17.52 13.29 -12.43
C LEU A 147 18.50 12.16 -12.08
N PRO A 148 18.86 11.30 -13.05
CA PRO A 148 19.92 10.31 -12.86
C PRO A 148 21.21 10.93 -12.30
N GLY A 149 21.80 10.27 -11.29
CA GLY A 149 23.01 10.72 -10.61
C GLY A 149 22.79 11.80 -9.54
N GLN A 150 21.57 12.18 -9.25
CA GLN A 150 21.25 13.19 -8.23
C GLN A 150 20.73 12.55 -6.93
N GLU A 151 20.83 13.32 -5.84
CA GLU A 151 20.20 13.01 -4.56
C GLU A 151 19.49 14.24 -3.98
N VAL A 152 18.51 13.98 -3.12
CA VAL A 152 17.76 15.00 -2.38
C VAL A 152 17.43 14.49 -0.99
N VAL A 153 17.29 15.41 -0.04
CA VAL A 153 16.85 15.08 1.32
C VAL A 153 15.51 15.77 1.59
N LEU A 154 14.51 14.99 1.96
CA LEU A 154 13.20 15.47 2.37
C LEU A 154 12.94 15.10 3.82
N ARG A 155 12.43 16.04 4.63
CA ARG A 155 11.93 15.75 5.97
C ARG A 155 10.45 16.10 6.06
N TRP A 156 9.67 15.18 6.64
CA TRP A 156 8.26 15.39 6.94
C TRP A 156 7.90 14.83 8.33
N LYS A 157 6.82 15.32 8.93
CA LYS A 157 6.34 14.88 10.25
C LYS A 157 5.23 13.85 10.09
N ALA A 158 5.31 12.73 10.81
CA ALA A 158 4.30 11.68 10.86
C ALA A 158 3.19 12.08 11.85
N ILE A 159 2.17 12.79 11.38
CA ILE A 159 1.13 13.38 12.24
C ILE A 159 -0.13 12.53 12.39
N LYS A 160 -0.28 11.47 11.58
CA LYS A 160 -1.47 10.63 11.57
C LYS A 160 -1.08 9.17 11.65
N PRO A 161 -1.51 8.43 12.70
CA PRO A 161 -1.25 7.00 12.77
C PRO A 161 -2.06 6.23 11.71
N GLY A 162 -1.40 5.29 11.06
CA GLY A 162 -1.99 4.48 10.00
C GLY A 162 -0.96 3.85 9.09
N VAL A 163 -1.45 3.19 8.04
CA VAL A 163 -0.64 2.71 6.93
C VAL A 163 -1.01 3.47 5.66
N PHE A 164 0.00 3.82 4.87
CA PHE A 164 -0.14 4.73 3.73
C PHE A 164 0.77 4.27 2.61
N VAL A 165 0.36 4.46 1.36
CA VAL A 165 1.26 4.27 0.23
C VAL A 165 2.22 5.44 0.08
N TYR A 166 3.34 5.19 -0.56
CA TYR A 166 4.14 6.19 -1.27
C TYR A 166 4.38 5.71 -2.70
N HIS A 167 4.57 6.62 -3.63
CA HIS A 167 4.85 6.27 -5.01
C HIS A 167 5.58 7.38 -5.75
N CYS A 168 6.11 7.07 -6.93
CA CYS A 168 6.64 8.07 -7.83
C CYS A 168 5.49 8.84 -8.52
N ALA A 169 5.63 10.16 -8.63
CA ALA A 169 4.63 11.05 -9.25
C ALA A 169 5.31 12.21 -9.99
N PRO A 170 6.09 11.94 -11.07
CA PRO A 170 6.88 12.98 -11.74
C PRO A 170 6.03 13.96 -12.55
N GLY A 171 4.80 13.61 -12.91
CA GLY A 171 3.81 14.47 -13.58
C GLY A 171 3.08 13.78 -14.72
N ASP A 172 1.87 14.24 -15.03
CA ASP A 172 1.02 13.78 -16.14
C ASP A 172 0.93 12.25 -16.29
N VAL A 173 1.06 11.74 -17.52
CA VAL A 173 1.00 10.30 -17.83
C VAL A 173 2.15 9.50 -17.21
N MET A 174 3.22 10.15 -16.79
CA MET A 174 4.34 9.48 -16.11
C MET A 174 3.97 9.02 -14.71
N ILE A 175 2.97 9.61 -14.04
CA ILE A 175 2.50 9.16 -12.73
C ILE A 175 2.00 7.71 -12.80
N PRO A 176 0.92 7.39 -13.54
CA PRO A 176 0.46 6.02 -13.64
C PRO A 176 1.50 5.10 -14.29
N TYR A 177 2.27 5.57 -15.27
CA TYR A 177 3.32 4.78 -15.92
C TYR A 177 4.38 4.29 -14.91
N HIS A 178 4.91 5.19 -14.04
CA HIS A 178 5.89 4.79 -13.03
C HIS A 178 5.28 3.86 -11.97
N VAL A 179 4.03 4.12 -11.56
CA VAL A 179 3.33 3.27 -10.57
C VAL A 179 3.14 1.85 -11.11
N VAL A 180 2.66 1.69 -12.35
CA VAL A 180 2.44 0.35 -12.92
C VAL A 180 3.74 -0.36 -13.31
N HIS A 181 4.88 0.34 -13.34
CA HIS A 181 6.21 -0.25 -13.46
C HIS A 181 6.84 -0.62 -12.10
N GLY A 182 6.06 -0.54 -11.01
CA GLY A 182 6.47 -1.04 -9.70
C GLY A 182 6.93 0.01 -8.70
N MET A 183 6.89 1.31 -9.07
CA MET A 183 7.48 2.36 -8.25
C MET A 183 6.55 2.87 -7.16
N ASN A 184 6.29 2.01 -6.20
CA ASN A 184 5.47 2.26 -5.02
C ASN A 184 5.96 1.46 -3.81
N GLY A 185 5.45 1.81 -2.63
CA GLY A 185 5.70 1.12 -1.37
C GLY A 185 4.78 1.66 -0.28
N ALA A 186 5.12 1.47 0.99
CA ALA A 186 4.26 1.91 2.08
C ALA A 186 5.01 2.50 3.28
N VAL A 187 4.29 3.30 4.06
CA VAL A 187 4.70 3.82 5.37
C VAL A 187 3.71 3.31 6.41
N MET A 188 4.20 2.81 7.54
CA MET A 188 3.42 2.55 8.74
C MET A 188 3.76 3.57 9.81
N VAL A 189 2.77 4.33 10.24
CA VAL A 189 2.86 5.25 11.38
C VAL A 189 2.08 4.63 12.53
N LEU A 190 2.76 4.10 13.53
CA LEU A 190 2.15 3.52 14.71
C LEU A 190 1.71 4.59 15.70
N PRO A 191 0.56 4.42 16.41
CA PRO A 191 0.30 5.17 17.61
C PRO A 191 1.43 4.94 18.62
N ARG A 192 1.82 5.95 19.39
CA ARG A 192 2.94 5.79 20.35
C ARG A 192 2.66 4.74 21.43
N ASP A 193 1.42 4.57 21.80
CA ASP A 193 0.95 3.60 22.77
C ASP A 193 0.45 2.28 22.15
N GLY A 194 0.76 2.05 20.87
CA GLY A 194 0.49 0.84 20.10
C GLY A 194 -0.93 0.75 19.55
N LEU A 195 -1.19 -0.35 18.84
CA LEU A 195 -2.52 -0.65 18.28
C LEU A 195 -3.51 -1.01 19.38
N LYS A 196 -4.77 -0.64 19.19
CA LYS A 196 -5.85 -0.88 20.17
C LYS A 196 -7.14 -1.35 19.49
N ASP A 197 -7.91 -2.15 20.23
CA ASP A 197 -9.29 -2.47 19.85
C ASP A 197 -10.26 -1.29 20.15
N ALA A 198 -11.53 -1.48 19.81
CA ALA A 198 -12.58 -0.48 20.06
C ALA A 198 -12.83 -0.18 21.56
N LYS A 199 -12.35 -1.02 22.46
CA LYS A 199 -12.46 -0.85 23.92
C LYS A 199 -11.20 -0.24 24.52
N GLY A 200 -10.16 0.03 23.71
CA GLY A 200 -8.89 0.57 24.15
C GLY A 200 -7.91 -0.50 24.67
N ASN A 201 -8.21 -1.80 24.52
CA ASN A 201 -7.28 -2.85 24.88
C ASN A 201 -6.12 -2.92 23.86
N ALA A 202 -4.90 -3.12 24.37
CA ALA A 202 -3.72 -3.21 23.51
C ALA A 202 -3.78 -4.45 22.61
N LEU A 203 -3.50 -4.25 21.33
CA LEU A 203 -3.32 -5.28 20.33
C LEU A 203 -1.84 -5.38 19.97
N LYS A 204 -1.29 -6.59 20.07
CA LYS A 204 0.11 -6.88 19.75
C LYS A 204 0.19 -7.92 18.64
N TYR A 205 1.25 -7.86 17.86
CA TYR A 205 1.59 -8.86 16.85
C TYR A 205 2.96 -9.47 17.13
N ASP A 206 3.11 -10.74 16.77
CA ASP A 206 4.36 -11.49 16.90
C ASP A 206 5.25 -11.27 15.67
N ALA A 207 4.61 -11.08 14.50
CA ALA A 207 5.28 -10.69 13.27
C ALA A 207 4.35 -9.81 12.41
N ALA A 208 4.94 -9.05 11.51
CA ALA A 208 4.21 -8.25 10.51
C ALA A 208 4.77 -8.53 9.11
N TYR A 209 3.87 -8.56 8.12
CA TYR A 209 4.23 -8.76 6.72
C TYR A 209 3.64 -7.67 5.84
N PHE A 210 4.46 -7.14 4.94
CA PHE A 210 4.04 -6.19 3.93
C PHE A 210 3.79 -6.88 2.59
N ILE A 211 2.54 -6.85 2.15
CA ILE A 211 2.08 -7.34 0.86
C ILE A 211 1.76 -6.13 -0.01
N GLY A 212 2.59 -5.87 -1.01
CA GLY A 212 2.31 -4.87 -2.03
C GLY A 212 1.70 -5.53 -3.24
N GLU A 213 0.45 -5.20 -3.55
CA GLU A 213 -0.19 -5.64 -4.77
C GLU A 213 0.19 -4.72 -5.92
N GLN A 214 0.64 -5.32 -7.01
CA GLN A 214 1.12 -4.64 -8.20
C GLN A 214 0.36 -5.13 -9.43
N ASP A 215 -0.17 -4.19 -10.20
CA ASP A 215 -0.76 -4.44 -11.50
C ASP A 215 0.20 -3.98 -12.61
N PHE A 216 0.50 -4.90 -13.55
CA PHE A 216 1.34 -4.64 -14.71
C PHE A 216 0.51 -4.58 -15.99
N TYR A 217 0.91 -3.73 -16.95
CA TYR A 217 0.25 -3.51 -18.23
C TYR A 217 1.26 -3.68 -19.36
N ILE A 218 1.55 -4.94 -19.71
CA ILE A 218 2.63 -5.29 -20.62
C ILE A 218 2.08 -5.44 -22.04
N PRO A 219 2.62 -4.71 -23.01
CA PRO A 219 2.23 -4.86 -24.42
C PRO A 219 2.52 -6.27 -24.97
N ARG A 220 1.69 -6.70 -25.93
CA ARG A 220 1.89 -7.94 -26.67
C ARG A 220 2.18 -7.65 -28.16
N ASP A 221 2.93 -8.54 -28.76
CA ASP A 221 3.13 -8.55 -30.19
C ASP A 221 1.92 -9.14 -30.94
N GLU A 222 1.97 -9.15 -32.29
CA GLU A 222 0.91 -9.70 -33.13
C GLU A 222 0.63 -11.19 -32.91
N LYS A 223 1.58 -11.92 -32.29
CA LYS A 223 1.45 -13.34 -31.95
C LYS A 223 0.92 -13.53 -30.53
N GLY A 224 0.66 -12.45 -29.80
CA GLY A 224 0.19 -12.48 -28.44
C GLY A 224 1.29 -12.68 -27.37
N THR A 225 2.57 -12.67 -27.75
CA THR A 225 3.72 -12.78 -26.84
C THR A 225 3.99 -11.44 -26.16
N PHE A 226 4.34 -11.43 -24.89
CA PHE A 226 4.74 -10.21 -24.20
C PHE A 226 6.02 -9.64 -24.81
N LYS A 227 5.99 -8.35 -25.12
CA LYS A 227 7.13 -7.63 -25.71
C LYS A 227 8.24 -7.44 -24.68
N LYS A 228 9.47 -7.38 -25.18
CA LYS A 228 10.68 -7.03 -24.40
C LYS A 228 11.31 -5.78 -25.00
N TYR A 229 11.81 -4.91 -24.13
CA TYR A 229 12.38 -3.63 -24.51
C TYR A 229 13.85 -3.55 -24.11
N ALA A 230 14.65 -2.85 -24.88
CA ALA A 230 16.09 -2.76 -24.65
C ALA A 230 16.43 -1.83 -23.48
N SER A 231 15.67 -0.73 -23.33
CA SER A 231 15.91 0.29 -22.33
C SER A 231 14.65 0.68 -21.56
N ALA A 232 14.83 1.24 -20.37
CA ALA A 232 13.74 1.81 -19.57
C ALA A 232 13.09 2.97 -20.33
N GLY A 233 11.76 3.04 -20.31
CA GLY A 233 10.97 4.08 -20.97
C GLY A 233 10.68 3.83 -22.47
N GLU A 234 11.33 2.86 -23.09
CA GLU A 234 11.10 2.54 -24.51
C GLU A 234 9.68 2.05 -24.79
N ASP A 235 9.08 1.37 -23.82
CA ASP A 235 7.73 0.82 -23.91
C ASP A 235 6.61 1.85 -23.67
N LEU A 236 6.94 3.09 -23.29
CA LEU A 236 5.96 4.09 -22.84
C LEU A 236 4.75 4.24 -23.77
N PRO A 237 4.89 4.44 -25.10
CA PRO A 237 3.72 4.63 -25.96
C PRO A 237 2.78 3.41 -25.96
N GLU A 238 3.34 2.21 -26.06
CA GLU A 238 2.58 0.97 -26.14
C GLU A 238 1.98 0.59 -24.77
N SER A 239 2.73 0.79 -23.69
CA SER A 239 2.22 0.58 -22.31
C SER A 239 1.06 1.51 -22.00
N LEU A 240 1.10 2.79 -22.44
CA LEU A 240 -0.03 3.71 -22.31
C LEU A 240 -1.29 3.22 -23.03
N ASP A 241 -1.14 2.61 -24.20
CA ASP A 241 -2.28 2.05 -24.95
C ASP A 241 -2.92 0.87 -24.20
N VAL A 242 -2.10 -0.02 -23.62
CA VAL A 242 -2.61 -1.12 -22.76
C VAL A 242 -3.28 -0.58 -21.51
N MET A 243 -2.67 0.40 -20.85
CA MET A 243 -3.17 1.02 -19.62
C MET A 243 -4.55 1.67 -19.80
N ARG A 244 -4.81 2.30 -20.96
CA ARG A 244 -6.12 2.88 -21.30
C ARG A 244 -7.25 1.85 -21.30
N GLY A 245 -6.95 0.57 -21.53
CA GLY A 245 -7.91 -0.53 -21.45
C GLY A 245 -8.31 -0.91 -20.02
N LEU A 246 -7.57 -0.45 -19.01
CA LEU A 246 -7.77 -0.74 -17.57
C LEU A 246 -7.76 -2.24 -17.23
N ILE A 247 -7.24 -3.09 -18.11
CA ILE A 247 -7.12 -4.54 -17.93
C ILE A 247 -5.64 -4.88 -17.78
N PRO A 248 -5.17 -5.19 -16.56
CA PRO A 248 -3.78 -5.55 -16.34
C PRO A 248 -3.43 -6.89 -16.98
N SER A 249 -2.20 -7.04 -17.43
CA SER A 249 -1.64 -8.32 -17.89
C SER A 249 -1.35 -9.26 -16.72
N HIS A 250 -0.91 -8.69 -15.59
CA HIS A 250 -0.61 -9.39 -14.34
C HIS A 250 -1.10 -8.55 -13.16
N VAL A 251 -1.57 -9.24 -12.13
CA VAL A 251 -1.80 -8.67 -10.80
C VAL A 251 -1.08 -9.61 -9.82
N VAL A 252 -0.04 -9.11 -9.18
CA VAL A 252 0.88 -9.94 -8.40
C VAL A 252 1.12 -9.35 -7.02
N PHE A 253 1.52 -10.20 -6.08
CA PHE A 253 2.02 -9.76 -4.79
C PHE A 253 3.55 -9.74 -4.81
N ASN A 254 4.12 -8.68 -4.28
CA ASN A 254 5.56 -8.45 -4.16
C ASN A 254 6.33 -8.71 -5.46
N GLY A 255 5.81 -8.16 -6.56
CA GLY A 255 6.49 -7.93 -7.83
C GLY A 255 6.55 -9.09 -8.80
N ALA A 256 6.11 -10.30 -8.42
CA ALA A 256 6.07 -11.43 -9.35
C ALA A 256 5.05 -12.50 -8.95
N VAL A 257 4.57 -13.25 -9.93
CA VAL A 257 3.76 -14.45 -9.70
C VAL A 257 4.54 -15.42 -8.83
N GLY A 258 3.95 -15.83 -7.72
CA GLY A 258 4.57 -16.77 -6.80
C GLY A 258 5.68 -16.23 -5.92
N ALA A 259 5.88 -14.91 -5.86
CA ALA A 259 6.91 -14.29 -5.00
C ALA A 259 6.74 -14.62 -3.51
N LEU A 260 5.51 -14.91 -3.07
CA LEU A 260 5.17 -15.26 -1.68
C LEU A 260 4.52 -16.66 -1.57
N THR A 261 4.85 -17.61 -2.44
CA THR A 261 4.29 -18.97 -2.41
C THR A 261 5.39 -20.04 -2.36
N GLY A 262 5.01 -21.29 -2.12
CA GLY A 262 5.96 -22.42 -2.07
C GLY A 262 7.01 -22.21 -0.96
N ASP A 263 8.28 -22.31 -1.31
CA ASP A 263 9.40 -22.12 -0.38
C ASP A 263 9.54 -20.66 0.11
N LYS A 264 8.95 -19.70 -0.63
CA LYS A 264 8.92 -18.28 -0.30
C LYS A 264 7.67 -17.90 0.52
N ALA A 265 6.83 -18.87 0.91
CA ALA A 265 5.65 -18.63 1.72
C ALA A 265 6.00 -17.89 3.03
N LEU A 266 5.12 -17.00 3.45
CA LEU A 266 5.17 -16.38 4.76
C LEU A 266 5.07 -17.45 5.84
N LYS A 267 5.59 -17.19 7.04
CA LYS A 267 5.67 -18.19 8.10
C LYS A 267 4.97 -17.71 9.36
N ALA A 268 4.28 -18.63 10.02
CA ALA A 268 3.69 -18.41 11.34
C ALA A 268 3.62 -19.73 12.11
N LYS A 269 3.23 -19.67 13.38
CA LYS A 269 2.91 -20.81 14.23
C LYS A 269 1.50 -20.65 14.75
N VAL A 270 0.88 -21.76 15.14
CA VAL A 270 -0.37 -21.74 15.89
C VAL A 270 -0.16 -20.94 17.17
N GLY A 271 -1.01 -19.95 17.39
CA GLY A 271 -0.94 -19.00 18.49
C GLY A 271 -0.38 -17.64 18.13
N ASP A 272 0.39 -17.50 17.03
CA ASP A 272 0.94 -16.24 16.60
C ASP A 272 -0.16 -15.28 16.12
N ASN A 273 -0.01 -14.01 16.47
CA ASN A 273 -0.76 -12.90 15.94
C ASN A 273 0.06 -12.27 14.81
N ILE A 274 -0.43 -12.29 13.60
CA ILE A 274 0.26 -11.74 12.44
C ILE A 274 -0.47 -10.49 11.94
N LEU A 275 0.29 -9.39 11.79
CA LEU A 275 -0.19 -8.17 11.18
C LEU A 275 0.13 -8.19 9.68
N PHE A 276 -0.90 -8.31 8.86
CA PHE A 276 -0.80 -8.16 7.41
C PHE A 276 -1.02 -6.69 7.04
N ILE A 277 -0.07 -6.10 6.34
CA ILE A 277 -0.21 -4.77 5.76
C ILE A 277 -0.32 -4.96 4.26
N HIS A 278 -1.42 -4.48 3.68
CA HIS A 278 -1.68 -4.60 2.25
C HIS A 278 -1.78 -3.21 1.63
N ALA A 279 -1.02 -2.97 0.58
CA ALA A 279 -1.03 -1.72 -0.17
C ALA A 279 -1.27 -1.97 -1.65
N GLN A 280 -2.06 -1.09 -2.28
CA GLN A 280 -2.28 -1.05 -3.72
C GLN A 280 -2.25 0.42 -4.17
N ALA A 281 -1.25 0.76 -4.99
CA ALA A 281 -1.01 2.15 -5.34
C ALA A 281 -1.88 2.67 -6.50
N ASN A 282 -2.49 1.80 -7.30
CA ASN A 282 -3.25 2.16 -8.50
C ASN A 282 -4.71 1.70 -8.43
N ARG A 283 -4.95 0.38 -8.37
CA ARG A 283 -6.29 -0.22 -8.39
C ARG A 283 -6.80 -0.49 -6.98
N ASP A 284 -8.08 -0.83 -6.85
CA ASP A 284 -8.63 -1.39 -5.61
C ASP A 284 -8.32 -2.89 -5.50
N SER A 285 -8.33 -3.39 -4.27
CA SER A 285 -8.08 -4.79 -3.93
C SER A 285 -9.07 -5.30 -2.88
N ARG A 286 -9.20 -6.63 -2.81
CA ARG A 286 -10.12 -7.31 -1.88
C ARG A 286 -9.39 -8.46 -1.19
N PRO A 287 -8.50 -8.15 -0.24
CA PRO A 287 -7.76 -9.18 0.48
C PRO A 287 -8.68 -10.10 1.27
N HIS A 288 -8.35 -11.39 1.22
CA HIS A 288 -9.00 -12.46 1.97
C HIS A 288 -7.95 -13.47 2.42
N LEU A 289 -8.06 -13.94 3.66
CA LEU A 289 -7.23 -15.02 4.19
C LEU A 289 -8.06 -16.31 4.20
N ILE A 290 -7.83 -17.20 3.22
CA ILE A 290 -8.54 -18.48 3.13
C ILE A 290 -8.13 -19.37 4.30
N GLY A 291 -9.10 -19.67 5.17
CA GLY A 291 -8.90 -20.42 6.41
C GLY A 291 -8.91 -19.56 7.67
N GLY A 292 -9.10 -18.24 7.53
CA GLY A 292 -9.21 -17.31 8.65
C GLY A 292 -10.05 -16.09 8.30
N HIS A 293 -10.26 -15.26 9.32
CA HIS A 293 -10.90 -13.95 9.18
C HIS A 293 -9.95 -12.90 9.75
N GLY A 294 -10.04 -11.65 9.31
CA GLY A 294 -9.36 -10.57 9.99
C GLY A 294 -9.95 -10.39 11.39
N ASP A 295 -9.23 -10.80 12.44
CA ASP A 295 -9.72 -10.63 13.83
C ASP A 295 -9.94 -9.14 14.11
N TYR A 296 -9.01 -8.28 13.62
CA TYR A 296 -9.09 -6.81 13.68
C TYR A 296 -8.61 -6.24 12.35
N VAL A 297 -9.42 -5.42 11.70
CA VAL A 297 -9.13 -4.89 10.35
C VAL A 297 -9.27 -3.38 10.32
N TRP A 298 -8.22 -2.71 9.88
CA TRP A 298 -8.21 -1.30 9.52
C TRP A 298 -8.17 -1.18 7.98
N GLU A 299 -9.30 -1.45 7.32
CA GLU A 299 -9.35 -1.45 5.84
C GLU A 299 -9.03 -0.09 5.21
N THR A 300 -9.28 1.00 5.95
CA THR A 300 -8.89 2.35 5.53
C THR A 300 -7.47 2.73 5.92
N GLY A 301 -6.74 1.83 6.60
CA GLY A 301 -5.40 2.08 7.10
C GLY A 301 -5.29 3.07 8.26
N LYS A 302 -6.38 3.51 8.87
CA LYS A 302 -6.38 4.56 9.91
C LYS A 302 -6.38 3.92 11.31
N PHE A 303 -5.22 3.87 11.97
CA PHE A 303 -5.10 3.33 13.32
C PHE A 303 -5.75 4.19 14.41
N ALA A 304 -6.06 5.46 14.12
CA ALA A 304 -6.86 6.30 15.00
C ALA A 304 -8.35 5.90 15.07
N ASN A 305 -8.83 5.10 14.10
CA ASN A 305 -10.18 4.57 14.10
C ASN A 305 -10.20 3.21 14.79
N PRO A 306 -11.28 2.83 15.48
CA PRO A 306 -11.47 1.46 15.91
C PRO A 306 -11.39 0.50 14.71
N PRO A 307 -10.73 -0.66 14.86
CA PRO A 307 -10.76 -1.69 13.82
C PRO A 307 -12.14 -2.33 13.73
N GLU A 308 -12.50 -2.77 12.53
CA GLU A 308 -13.58 -3.71 12.34
C GLU A 308 -13.17 -5.11 12.81
N VAL A 309 -14.13 -5.96 13.17
CA VAL A 309 -13.87 -7.26 13.79
C VAL A 309 -14.46 -8.39 12.96
N GLY A 310 -13.65 -9.41 12.70
CA GLY A 310 -14.12 -10.65 12.10
C GLY A 310 -14.48 -10.54 10.60
N LEU A 311 -13.81 -9.66 9.85
CA LEU A 311 -14.06 -9.56 8.42
C LEU A 311 -13.50 -10.77 7.67
N GLU A 312 -14.30 -11.36 6.80
CA GLU A 312 -13.84 -12.43 5.89
C GLU A 312 -13.01 -11.87 4.74
N THR A 313 -13.46 -10.76 4.16
CA THR A 313 -12.81 -10.02 3.07
C THR A 313 -12.91 -8.53 3.39
N TRP A 314 -11.85 -7.78 3.13
CA TRP A 314 -11.85 -6.34 3.35
C TRP A 314 -11.47 -5.58 2.09
N PHE A 315 -11.75 -4.29 2.05
CA PHE A 315 -11.58 -3.48 0.87
C PHE A 315 -10.42 -2.51 1.00
N ILE A 316 -9.43 -2.65 0.12
CA ILE A 316 -8.35 -1.68 -0.02
C ILE A 316 -8.65 -0.80 -1.23
N ARG A 317 -8.86 0.47 -0.98
CA ARG A 317 -9.12 1.48 -2.01
C ARG A 317 -7.86 1.70 -2.85
N GLY A 318 -8.02 1.98 -4.13
CA GLY A 318 -6.91 2.37 -5.00
C GLY A 318 -6.15 3.56 -4.41
N GLY A 319 -4.83 3.51 -4.46
CA GLY A 319 -3.97 4.54 -3.87
C GLY A 319 -3.98 4.54 -2.33
N SER A 320 -4.21 3.39 -1.69
CA SER A 320 -4.22 3.29 -0.24
C SER A 320 -3.61 2.00 0.28
N ALA A 321 -3.47 1.92 1.60
CA ALA A 321 -3.08 0.71 2.31
C ALA A 321 -4.04 0.44 3.47
N GLY A 322 -4.15 -0.82 3.88
CA GLY A 322 -4.88 -1.28 5.04
C GLY A 322 -4.06 -2.26 5.86
N ALA A 323 -4.56 -2.61 7.04
CA ALA A 323 -3.93 -3.57 7.92
C ALA A 323 -4.97 -4.55 8.49
N ALA A 324 -4.58 -5.81 8.64
CA ALA A 324 -5.40 -6.84 9.26
C ALA A 324 -4.56 -7.65 10.24
N LEU A 325 -5.05 -7.80 11.48
CA LEU A 325 -4.43 -8.62 12.50
C LEU A 325 -5.23 -9.93 12.60
N TYR A 326 -4.53 -11.07 12.53
CA TYR A 326 -5.12 -12.39 12.66
C TYR A 326 -4.28 -13.29 13.55
N ARG A 327 -4.96 -14.00 14.47
CA ARG A 327 -4.33 -15.04 15.29
C ARG A 327 -4.53 -16.40 14.65
N PHE A 328 -3.44 -17.07 14.27
CA PHE A 328 -3.50 -18.41 13.68
C PHE A 328 -3.90 -19.45 14.73
N ARG A 329 -4.94 -20.25 14.42
CA ARG A 329 -5.54 -21.23 15.36
C ARG A 329 -5.37 -22.67 14.88
N GLN A 330 -5.00 -22.89 13.60
CA GLN A 330 -4.77 -24.18 12.99
C GLN A 330 -3.46 -24.16 12.21
N PRO A 331 -2.70 -25.28 12.15
CA PRO A 331 -1.56 -25.40 11.26
C PRO A 331 -2.00 -25.65 9.81
N GLY A 332 -1.06 -25.50 8.87
CA GLY A 332 -1.28 -25.78 7.46
C GLY A 332 -0.92 -24.62 6.54
N ILE A 333 -1.37 -24.70 5.31
CA ILE A 333 -1.16 -23.63 4.31
C ILE A 333 -2.42 -22.81 4.21
N TYR A 334 -2.30 -21.54 4.54
CA TYR A 334 -3.33 -20.52 4.30
C TYR A 334 -2.99 -19.77 3.02
N ALA A 335 -3.99 -19.50 2.18
CA ALA A 335 -3.82 -18.63 1.04
C ALA A 335 -4.35 -17.25 1.36
N TYR A 336 -3.50 -16.23 1.22
CA TYR A 336 -3.87 -14.82 1.26
C TYR A 336 -4.00 -14.36 -0.19
N VAL A 337 -5.18 -13.91 -0.59
CA VAL A 337 -5.50 -13.64 -2.00
C VAL A 337 -6.20 -12.30 -2.16
N ASN A 338 -6.09 -11.68 -3.34
CA ASN A 338 -7.12 -10.77 -3.82
C ASN A 338 -8.35 -11.61 -4.21
N HIS A 339 -9.50 -11.39 -3.57
CA HIS A 339 -10.69 -12.21 -3.81
C HIS A 339 -11.44 -11.87 -5.13
N ASN A 340 -10.84 -11.13 -6.05
CA ASN A 340 -11.06 -11.32 -7.47
C ASN A 340 -10.30 -12.61 -7.86
N LEU A 341 -10.97 -13.73 -7.87
CA LEU A 341 -10.33 -15.05 -8.03
C LEU A 341 -9.63 -15.22 -9.39
N ILE A 342 -10.03 -14.48 -10.40
CA ILE A 342 -9.33 -14.46 -11.69
C ILE A 342 -7.97 -13.78 -11.50
N GLU A 343 -7.89 -12.67 -10.80
CA GLU A 343 -6.63 -12.00 -10.48
C GLU A 343 -5.76 -12.85 -9.56
N ALA A 344 -6.36 -13.53 -8.57
CA ALA A 344 -5.63 -14.40 -7.66
C ALA A 344 -4.99 -15.59 -8.36
N VAL A 345 -5.78 -16.34 -9.13
CA VAL A 345 -5.36 -17.64 -9.67
C VAL A 345 -4.67 -17.51 -11.02
N MET A 346 -5.20 -16.65 -11.91
CA MET A 346 -4.70 -16.55 -13.29
C MET A 346 -3.64 -15.46 -13.46
N LEU A 347 -3.70 -14.38 -12.66
CA LEU A 347 -2.79 -13.24 -12.81
C LEU A 347 -1.74 -13.14 -11.69
N GLY A 348 -1.88 -13.92 -10.59
CA GLY A 348 -0.81 -14.12 -9.62
C GLY A 348 -0.98 -13.40 -8.27
N ALA A 349 -2.15 -12.79 -7.96
CA ALA A 349 -2.40 -12.07 -6.71
C ALA A 349 -2.65 -13.05 -5.54
N THR A 350 -1.65 -13.86 -5.22
CA THR A 350 -1.70 -14.92 -4.20
C THR A 350 -0.41 -14.97 -3.39
N ALA A 351 -0.55 -15.05 -2.08
CA ALA A 351 0.51 -15.41 -1.14
C ALA A 351 0.08 -16.61 -0.30
N HIS A 352 1.05 -17.37 0.22
CA HIS A 352 0.81 -18.43 1.17
C HIS A 352 1.38 -18.05 2.53
N VAL A 353 0.70 -18.49 3.60
CA VAL A 353 1.24 -18.50 4.95
C VAL A 353 1.34 -19.94 5.39
N LYS A 354 2.56 -20.43 5.61
CA LYS A 354 2.81 -21.74 6.19
C LYS A 354 2.79 -21.62 7.71
N VAL A 355 1.82 -22.28 8.34
CA VAL A 355 1.61 -22.26 9.78
C VAL A 355 2.01 -23.62 10.37
N ASP A 356 3.02 -23.60 11.24
CA ASP A 356 3.47 -24.78 11.95
C ASP A 356 2.69 -24.93 13.28
N GLY A 357 2.39 -26.17 13.68
CA GLY A 357 1.69 -26.45 14.93
C GLY A 357 0.97 -27.78 14.94
N GLN A 358 0.16 -27.99 15.97
CA GLN A 358 -0.66 -29.18 16.12
C GLN A 358 -2.08 -28.90 15.64
N TRP A 359 -2.63 -29.82 14.85
CA TRP A 359 -4.02 -29.74 14.36
C TRP A 359 -5.01 -29.88 15.51
N ASN A 360 -6.08 -29.10 15.48
CA ASN A 360 -7.17 -29.10 16.46
C ASN A 360 -8.48 -29.56 15.77
N ASP A 361 -8.89 -30.78 16.04
CA ASP A 361 -10.10 -31.38 15.47
C ASP A 361 -11.40 -30.68 15.92
N ASP A 362 -11.39 -29.99 17.07
CA ASP A 362 -12.56 -29.21 17.53
C ASP A 362 -12.90 -28.05 16.61
N LEU A 363 -11.90 -27.51 15.90
CA LEU A 363 -12.10 -26.43 14.94
C LEU A 363 -12.46 -26.93 13.54
N MET A 364 -11.88 -28.05 13.11
CA MET A 364 -12.15 -28.64 11.81
C MET A 364 -11.67 -30.09 11.77
N MET A 365 -12.54 -31.01 11.37
CA MET A 365 -12.24 -32.42 11.26
C MET A 365 -12.95 -33.03 10.05
N GLN A 366 -12.23 -33.91 9.31
CA GLN A 366 -12.86 -34.78 8.32
C GLN A 366 -13.55 -35.95 9.02
N VAL A 367 -14.87 -35.87 9.22
CA VAL A 367 -15.66 -36.89 9.92
C VAL A 367 -15.74 -38.22 9.14
N ALA A 368 -15.79 -38.13 7.82
CA ALA A 368 -15.82 -39.31 6.94
C ALA A 368 -14.98 -39.06 5.70
N LYS A 369 -14.27 -40.08 5.24
CA LYS A 369 -13.54 -40.02 3.95
C LYS A 369 -14.51 -39.99 2.77
N PRO A 370 -14.13 -39.38 1.63
CA PRO A 370 -14.90 -39.48 0.41
C PRO A 370 -15.16 -40.93 0.04
N GLY A 371 -16.38 -41.25 -0.38
CA GLY A 371 -16.82 -42.56 -0.80
C GLY A 371 -18.08 -42.47 -1.68
N PRO A 372 -18.55 -43.61 -2.22
CA PRO A 372 -19.77 -43.63 -2.99
C PRO A 372 -20.97 -43.07 -2.20
N ILE A 373 -21.85 -42.36 -2.89
CA ILE A 373 -23.11 -41.91 -2.29
C ILE A 373 -23.90 -43.15 -1.84
N LYS A 374 -24.23 -43.19 -0.56
CA LYS A 374 -25.12 -44.23 -0.02
C LYS A 374 -26.56 -43.86 -0.40
N ALA A 375 -27.24 -44.81 -1.10
CA ALA A 375 -28.65 -44.62 -1.47
C ALA A 375 -29.55 -44.61 -0.25
#